data_4115bd33e57c88dceccb1fe744ae6140
#
_entry.id   4115bd33e57c88dceccb1fe744ae6140
#
_cell.length_a   1.000
_cell.length_b   1.000
_cell.length_c   1.000
_cell.angle_alpha   90.00
_cell.angle_beta   90.00
_cell.angle_gamma   90.00
#
_symmetry.space_group_name_H-M   'P 1'
#
loop_
_entity.id
_entity.type
_entity.pdbx_description
1 polymer ?
#
loop_
_entity_poly.entity_id
_entity_poly.type
_entity_poly.pdbx_seq_one_letter_code
_entity_poly.pdbx_strand_id
1 'polypeptide(L)'
;MEITEFTPSRRTVCALAGAGALTAALGPARAAVAAGPTPLTDPFFSYDRPARYGVVREDIKVPLRDGSHLAAQLYRPADATGKAAVGRFPGIVYEFTAYAANLEYFGDAAAYFVRRGYNALVCQARGSGASPGTVDPFSPQEQRDNHDTIEWLARHPGCTGDIGQMGVSYGGHTSLLVAVNRPPHLKAIIPTNALHDWYENTIYRGGIYSPRIRDWQRSTAPATLQTYAAHPLYDDFWRGRSVMTRWDRLTVPTLEINGWYDRYRDGMVKNFLARPEHVWLVSGPWDHGDPATQYAGIGPGAYLAWWDRWLGGDRHAPLPAARVTSYEIPGPGAGTGWHQFDQWPPRDAHSLTLSLRRDGSLAAAPAASGEAAFEVNTGTAAPNAGQQLLFSTAELRRDVVLAGDATLTVRAAFSASDGNIAAVLHDEAPDGTRTRITAGWLKASHRHGHTEPAPVIPGTCHDLSVHIWPTHYRIAAGHRLALRVSSDDYPEIDSDVPAGRVTVGVGARGSTLRLTVRNP
;
A
#
# COMPACT_ATOMS: atom_id res chain seq x y z
N MET A 1 5.46 -2.87 -24.95
CA MET A 1 4.46 -3.73 -24.28
C MET A 1 3.69 -2.80 -23.36
N GLU A 2 2.51 -2.42 -23.83
CA GLU A 2 1.67 -1.37 -23.25
C GLU A 2 1.31 -1.71 -21.81
N ILE A 3 1.58 -0.77 -20.90
CA ILE A 3 0.94 -0.77 -19.60
C ILE A 3 -0.52 -0.36 -19.89
N THR A 4 -1.38 -1.34 -20.12
CA THR A 4 -2.82 -1.12 -20.22
C THR A 4 -3.30 -0.51 -18.92
N GLU A 5 -3.60 0.79 -18.96
CA GLU A 5 -4.48 1.43 -18.00
C GLU A 5 -5.77 0.63 -17.98
N PHE A 6 -6.07 0.04 -16.84
CA PHE A 6 -7.29 -0.73 -16.65
C PHE A 6 -8.46 0.25 -16.57
N THR A 7 -9.08 0.50 -17.72
CA THR A 7 -10.39 1.16 -17.79
C THR A 7 -11.43 0.06 -17.68
N PRO A 8 -12.23 -0.04 -16.61
CA PRO A 8 -13.27 -1.05 -16.54
C PRO A 8 -14.40 -0.69 -17.48
N SER A 9 -14.55 -1.44 -18.58
CA SER A 9 -15.73 -1.34 -19.42
C SER A 9 -16.94 -1.93 -18.66
N ARG A 10 -18.09 -1.27 -18.78
CA ARG A 10 -19.38 -1.63 -18.16
C ARG A 10 -20.00 -2.97 -18.65
N ARG A 11 -19.22 -3.93 -19.15
CA ARG A 11 -19.75 -5.15 -19.78
C ARG A 11 -19.12 -6.47 -19.33
N THR A 12 -18.76 -6.61 -18.08
CA THR A 12 -18.34 -7.95 -17.59
C THR A 12 -18.99 -8.28 -16.24
N VAL A 13 -20.29 -8.10 -16.15
CA VAL A 13 -21.14 -8.72 -15.13
C VAL A 13 -22.29 -9.38 -15.90
N CYS A 14 -22.09 -10.62 -16.28
CA CYS A 14 -23.11 -11.64 -16.60
C CYS A 14 -22.49 -12.67 -17.53
N ALA A 15 -22.13 -13.80 -16.98
CA ALA A 15 -22.24 -15.12 -17.62
C ALA A 15 -21.36 -16.14 -16.88
N LEU A 16 -21.96 -16.86 -15.96
CA LEU A 16 -21.62 -18.24 -15.64
C LEU A 16 -22.86 -18.90 -15.05
N ALA A 17 -23.76 -19.30 -15.95
CA ALA A 17 -24.75 -20.32 -15.69
C ALA A 17 -24.76 -21.22 -16.92
N GLY A 18 -24.32 -22.45 -16.77
CA GLY A 18 -24.30 -23.45 -17.83
C GLY A 18 -24.02 -24.83 -17.23
N ALA A 19 -25.08 -25.56 -16.91
CA ALA A 19 -25.05 -26.88 -16.31
C ALA A 19 -24.53 -27.94 -17.26
N GLY A 20 -23.80 -28.94 -16.73
CA GLY A 20 -23.53 -30.24 -17.31
C GLY A 20 -23.49 -31.28 -16.21
N ALA A 21 -24.54 -32.05 -16.08
CA ALA A 21 -24.68 -33.12 -15.11
C ALA A 21 -23.83 -34.35 -15.50
N LEU A 22 -23.05 -34.86 -14.54
CA LEU A 22 -22.61 -36.27 -14.51
C LEU A 22 -22.77 -36.77 -13.07
N THR A 23 -23.73 -37.65 -12.90
CA THR A 23 -24.05 -38.36 -11.67
C THR A 23 -23.00 -39.42 -11.38
N ALA A 24 -22.29 -39.30 -10.25
CA ALA A 24 -21.68 -40.45 -9.57
C ALA A 24 -22.02 -40.33 -8.09
N ALA A 25 -22.73 -41.34 -7.59
CA ALA A 25 -23.18 -41.42 -6.21
C ALA A 25 -22.01 -41.70 -5.26
N LEU A 26 -21.69 -40.75 -4.41
CA LEU A 26 -20.96 -40.94 -3.15
C LEU A 26 -21.75 -40.21 -2.06
N GLY A 27 -21.94 -40.87 -0.93
CA GLY A 27 -22.81 -40.44 0.16
C GLY A 27 -22.49 -39.07 0.73
N PRO A 28 -23.38 -38.49 1.57
CA PRO A 28 -23.34 -37.09 1.92
C PRO A 28 -22.17 -36.79 2.91
N ALA A 29 -21.02 -36.41 2.38
CA ALA A 29 -20.13 -35.54 3.14
C ALA A 29 -20.85 -34.21 3.27
N ARG A 30 -21.27 -33.85 4.47
CA ARG A 30 -21.74 -32.50 4.79
C ARG A 30 -20.60 -31.53 4.44
N ALA A 31 -20.67 -30.93 3.26
CA ALA A 31 -19.91 -29.76 2.95
C ALA A 31 -20.35 -28.71 3.99
N ALA A 32 -19.44 -28.32 4.89
CA ALA A 32 -19.65 -27.15 5.69
C ALA A 32 -19.84 -25.99 4.70
N VAL A 33 -21.03 -25.43 4.65
CA VAL A 33 -21.31 -24.19 3.91
C VAL A 33 -20.36 -23.18 4.54
N ALA A 34 -19.35 -22.74 3.80
CA ALA A 34 -18.47 -21.67 4.26
C ALA A 34 -19.36 -20.50 4.64
N ALA A 35 -19.31 -20.08 5.90
CA ALA A 35 -20.01 -18.90 6.35
C ALA A 35 -19.56 -17.74 5.45
N GLY A 36 -20.51 -16.93 4.96
CA GLY A 36 -20.17 -15.75 4.18
C GLY A 36 -19.25 -14.82 4.99
N PRO A 37 -18.53 -13.90 4.33
CA PRO A 37 -17.60 -13.01 5.02
C PRO A 37 -18.32 -12.21 6.11
N THR A 38 -17.66 -12.01 7.26
CA THR A 38 -18.18 -11.15 8.34
C THR A 38 -18.37 -9.73 7.78
N PRO A 39 -19.62 -9.21 7.76
CA PRO A 39 -19.88 -7.89 7.19
C PRO A 39 -19.31 -6.78 8.07
N LEU A 40 -19.01 -5.64 7.46
CA LEU A 40 -18.62 -4.43 8.16
C LEU A 40 -19.89 -3.72 8.64
N THR A 41 -20.21 -3.83 9.95
CA THR A 41 -21.44 -3.33 10.56
C THR A 41 -21.27 -2.00 11.27
N ASP A 42 -20.06 -1.46 11.33
CA ASP A 42 -19.77 -0.17 11.95
C ASP A 42 -20.51 0.98 11.21
N PRO A 43 -21.31 1.80 11.89
CA PRO A 43 -22.07 2.90 11.30
C PRO A 43 -21.24 3.90 10.52
N PHE A 44 -19.95 4.03 10.81
CA PHE A 44 -19.03 4.88 10.05
C PHE A 44 -18.98 4.50 8.56
N PHE A 45 -18.96 3.21 8.26
CA PHE A 45 -18.83 2.73 6.88
C PHE A 45 -20.15 2.70 6.10
N SER A 46 -21.29 2.82 6.79
CA SER A 46 -22.62 2.92 6.19
C SER A 46 -23.24 4.31 6.28
N TYR A 47 -22.46 5.31 6.74
CA TYR A 47 -22.93 6.69 6.87
C TYR A 47 -23.33 7.26 5.51
N ASP A 48 -24.40 8.02 5.50
CA ASP A 48 -24.81 8.86 4.37
C ASP A 48 -25.72 10.01 4.85
N ARG A 49 -25.79 11.04 4.04
CA ARG A 49 -26.80 12.09 4.15
C ARG A 49 -27.20 12.59 2.78
N PRO A 50 -28.43 13.10 2.63
CA PRO A 50 -28.97 13.50 1.33
C PRO A 50 -28.13 14.58 0.63
N ALA A 51 -28.00 14.46 -0.69
CA ALA A 51 -27.56 15.54 -1.54
C ALA A 51 -28.55 16.71 -1.50
N ARG A 52 -28.03 17.94 -1.41
CA ARG A 52 -28.83 19.17 -1.31
C ARG A 52 -28.53 20.17 -2.40
N TYR A 53 -27.45 20.00 -3.14
CA TYR A 53 -26.93 20.94 -4.10
C TYR A 53 -26.71 20.28 -5.46
N GLY A 54 -26.75 21.09 -6.51
CA GLY A 54 -26.14 20.75 -7.79
C GLY A 54 -24.62 20.91 -7.72
N VAL A 55 -23.97 20.85 -8.88
CA VAL A 55 -22.51 21.03 -9.02
C VAL A 55 -22.26 22.06 -10.10
N VAL A 56 -21.42 23.06 -9.81
CA VAL A 56 -20.84 23.97 -10.80
C VAL A 56 -19.32 23.78 -10.78
N ARG A 57 -18.71 23.71 -11.96
CA ARG A 57 -17.26 23.55 -12.16
C ARG A 57 -16.66 24.83 -12.77
N GLU A 58 -15.50 25.19 -12.30
CA GLU A 58 -14.69 26.29 -12.79
C GLU A 58 -13.26 25.81 -13.02
N ASP A 59 -12.69 26.04 -14.22
CA ASP A 59 -11.27 25.85 -14.47
C ASP A 59 -10.51 27.08 -13.95
N ILE A 60 -9.54 26.88 -13.10
CA ILE A 60 -8.86 27.94 -12.37
C ILE A 60 -7.35 27.80 -12.44
N LYS A 61 -6.67 28.88 -12.09
CA LYS A 61 -5.22 28.90 -11.83
C LYS A 61 -4.99 29.21 -10.35
N VAL A 62 -4.40 28.27 -9.63
CA VAL A 62 -3.98 28.45 -8.23
C VAL A 62 -2.63 29.15 -8.23
N PRO A 63 -2.53 30.42 -7.79
CA PRO A 63 -1.27 31.15 -7.75
C PRO A 63 -0.35 30.59 -6.65
N LEU A 64 0.93 30.48 -6.95
CA LEU A 64 1.96 29.99 -6.06
C LEU A 64 2.86 31.13 -5.57
N ARG A 65 3.52 30.93 -4.41
CA ARG A 65 4.41 31.93 -3.80
C ARG A 65 5.61 32.35 -4.65
N ASP A 66 5.99 31.52 -5.62
CA ASP A 66 7.10 31.78 -6.54
C ASP A 66 6.69 32.55 -7.80
N GLY A 67 5.43 32.99 -7.88
CA GLY A 67 4.86 33.70 -9.03
C GLY A 67 4.35 32.78 -10.14
N SER A 68 4.53 31.47 -10.04
CA SER A 68 3.95 30.48 -10.96
C SER A 68 2.48 30.18 -10.61
N HIS A 69 1.89 29.21 -11.24
CA HIS A 69 0.52 28.75 -10.92
C HIS A 69 0.36 27.26 -11.20
N LEU A 70 -0.67 26.67 -10.59
CA LEU A 70 -1.14 25.32 -10.94
C LEU A 70 -2.50 25.42 -11.61
N ALA A 71 -2.71 24.60 -12.63
CA ALA A 71 -4.01 24.41 -13.24
C ALA A 71 -4.86 23.48 -12.33
N ALA A 72 -6.11 23.85 -12.12
CA ALA A 72 -7.00 23.08 -11.27
C ALA A 72 -8.46 23.22 -11.70
N GLN A 73 -9.29 22.29 -11.26
CA GLN A 73 -10.74 22.34 -11.38
C GLN A 73 -11.35 22.51 -10.00
N LEU A 74 -12.09 23.61 -9.83
CA LEU A 74 -12.85 23.88 -8.61
C LEU A 74 -14.31 23.52 -8.83
N TYR A 75 -14.79 22.58 -8.03
CA TYR A 75 -16.18 22.14 -7.99
C TYR A 75 -16.86 22.75 -6.76
N ARG A 76 -18.01 23.41 -6.98
CA ARG A 76 -18.72 24.11 -5.90
C ARG A 76 -20.19 23.69 -5.86
N PRO A 77 -20.82 23.69 -4.66
CA PRO A 77 -22.26 23.55 -4.55
C PRO A 77 -23.00 24.53 -5.46
N ALA A 78 -23.95 24.04 -6.23
CA ALA A 78 -24.83 24.86 -7.07
C ALA A 78 -26.26 24.89 -6.52
N ASP A 79 -26.92 26.03 -6.63
CA ASP A 79 -28.33 26.19 -6.32
C ASP A 79 -29.25 25.59 -7.42
N ALA A 80 -30.57 25.70 -7.24
CA ALA A 80 -31.54 25.18 -8.18
C ALA A 80 -31.49 25.86 -9.58
N THR A 81 -30.82 27.00 -9.70
CA THR A 81 -30.62 27.71 -10.99
C THR A 81 -29.34 27.28 -11.70
N GLY A 82 -28.54 26.39 -11.11
CA GLY A 82 -27.25 25.95 -11.62
C GLY A 82 -26.08 26.91 -11.36
N LYS A 83 -26.31 27.97 -10.57
CA LYS A 83 -25.25 28.91 -10.16
C LYS A 83 -24.63 28.47 -8.84
N ALA A 84 -23.41 28.95 -8.58
CA ALA A 84 -22.78 28.69 -7.28
C ALA A 84 -23.68 29.13 -6.13
N ALA A 85 -23.97 28.21 -5.22
CA ALA A 85 -24.83 28.47 -4.06
C ALA A 85 -24.22 29.56 -3.18
N VAL A 86 -25.10 30.41 -2.65
CA VAL A 86 -24.70 31.44 -1.69
C VAL A 86 -24.33 30.81 -0.36
N GLY A 87 -23.19 31.20 0.20
CA GLY A 87 -22.69 30.69 1.48
C GLY A 87 -21.22 30.31 1.41
N ARG A 88 -20.72 29.84 2.55
CA ARG A 88 -19.35 29.32 2.68
C ARG A 88 -19.40 27.84 3.02
N PHE A 89 -18.63 27.04 2.32
CA PHE A 89 -18.59 25.59 2.47
C PHE A 89 -17.17 25.14 2.79
N PRO A 90 -16.95 24.09 3.60
CA PRO A 90 -15.61 23.53 3.79
C PRO A 90 -14.99 23.09 2.47
N GLY A 91 -13.67 23.05 2.42
CA GLY A 91 -12.93 22.68 1.21
C GLY A 91 -12.25 21.32 1.31
N ILE A 92 -12.26 20.58 0.21
CA ILE A 92 -11.50 19.33 0.07
C ILE A 92 -10.58 19.48 -1.15
N VAL A 93 -9.25 19.40 -0.95
CA VAL A 93 -8.35 19.07 -2.05
C VAL A 93 -8.53 17.59 -2.31
N TYR A 94 -9.38 17.28 -3.29
CA TYR A 94 -9.82 15.90 -3.57
C TYR A 94 -8.68 15.07 -4.17
N GLU A 95 -7.86 15.69 -4.99
CA GLU A 95 -6.67 15.06 -5.56
C GLU A 95 -5.64 16.14 -5.93
N PHE A 96 -4.40 15.94 -5.53
CA PHE A 96 -3.24 16.73 -5.96
C PHE A 96 -2.27 15.79 -6.64
N THR A 97 -2.17 15.84 -7.98
CA THR A 97 -1.58 14.75 -8.74
C THR A 97 -0.87 15.18 -10.02
N ALA A 98 0.10 14.37 -10.45
CA ALA A 98 0.72 14.48 -11.77
C ALA A 98 -0.10 13.80 -12.90
N TYR A 99 -1.23 13.16 -12.59
CA TYR A 99 -2.05 12.44 -13.55
C TYR A 99 -3.15 13.33 -14.17
N ALA A 100 -2.74 14.27 -15.00
CA ALA A 100 -3.65 15.24 -15.62
C ALA A 100 -4.76 14.61 -16.49
N ALA A 101 -4.52 13.42 -17.06
CA ALA A 101 -5.52 12.71 -17.86
C ALA A 101 -6.74 12.23 -17.04
N ASN A 102 -6.62 12.13 -15.71
CA ASN A 102 -7.66 11.58 -14.84
C ASN A 102 -8.53 12.65 -14.15
N LEU A 103 -8.42 13.92 -14.53
CA LEU A 103 -9.12 15.03 -13.86
C LEU A 103 -10.65 14.86 -13.87
N GLU A 104 -11.23 14.43 -14.99
CA GLU A 104 -12.68 14.22 -15.07
C GLU A 104 -13.15 13.09 -14.14
N TYR A 105 -12.40 11.99 -14.11
CA TYR A 105 -12.69 10.89 -13.18
C TYR A 105 -12.68 11.35 -11.71
N PHE A 106 -11.66 12.11 -11.32
CA PHE A 106 -11.58 12.65 -9.96
C PHE A 106 -12.68 13.68 -9.68
N GLY A 107 -13.03 14.50 -10.67
CA GLY A 107 -14.10 15.48 -10.55
C GLY A 107 -15.47 14.83 -10.38
N ASP A 108 -15.76 13.77 -11.11
CA ASP A 108 -17.01 13.01 -10.99
C ASP A 108 -17.13 12.37 -9.62
N ALA A 109 -16.06 11.81 -9.09
CA ALA A 109 -16.02 11.26 -7.74
C ALA A 109 -16.17 12.35 -6.67
N ALA A 110 -15.51 13.50 -6.84
CA ALA A 110 -15.60 14.65 -5.94
C ALA A 110 -17.03 15.25 -5.89
N ALA A 111 -17.79 15.14 -6.97
CA ALA A 111 -19.16 15.64 -7.06
C ALA A 111 -20.10 15.04 -5.98
N TYR A 112 -19.80 13.85 -5.47
CA TYR A 112 -20.52 13.25 -4.33
C TYR A 112 -20.51 14.16 -3.10
N PHE A 113 -19.34 14.73 -2.77
CA PHE A 113 -19.16 15.63 -1.62
C PHE A 113 -19.70 17.02 -1.92
N VAL A 114 -19.52 17.50 -3.16
CA VAL A 114 -20.02 18.83 -3.58
C VAL A 114 -21.53 18.90 -3.46
N ARG A 115 -22.25 17.88 -3.89
CA ARG A 115 -23.71 17.79 -3.71
C ARG A 115 -24.14 17.79 -2.24
N ARG A 116 -23.21 17.53 -1.32
CA ARG A 116 -23.42 17.50 0.13
C ARG A 116 -22.84 18.72 0.86
N GLY A 117 -22.48 19.77 0.11
CA GLY A 117 -22.09 21.07 0.68
C GLY A 117 -20.59 21.18 0.97
N TYR A 118 -19.73 20.65 0.13
CA TYR A 118 -18.29 20.86 0.14
C TYR A 118 -17.83 21.53 -1.14
N ASN A 119 -16.82 22.40 -1.07
CA ASN A 119 -16.02 22.73 -2.23
C ASN A 119 -15.01 21.60 -2.46
N ALA A 120 -14.77 21.22 -3.70
CA ALA A 120 -13.75 20.23 -4.03
C ALA A 120 -12.79 20.78 -5.10
N LEU A 121 -11.50 20.58 -4.89
CA LEU A 121 -10.45 21.01 -5.80
C LEU A 121 -9.69 19.81 -6.32
N VAL A 122 -9.61 19.64 -7.64
CA VAL A 122 -8.74 18.67 -8.30
C VAL A 122 -7.60 19.44 -8.94
N CYS A 123 -6.38 19.24 -8.46
CA CYS A 123 -5.22 20.07 -8.80
C CYS A 123 -4.15 19.27 -9.54
N GLN A 124 -3.66 19.82 -10.66
CA GLN A 124 -2.55 19.28 -11.43
C GLN A 124 -1.23 19.73 -10.78
N ALA A 125 -0.38 18.78 -10.41
CA ALA A 125 0.94 19.09 -9.89
C ALA A 125 1.80 19.84 -10.92
N ARG A 126 2.81 20.55 -10.47
CA ARG A 126 3.76 21.29 -11.31
C ARG A 126 4.32 20.40 -12.42
N GLY A 127 4.32 20.93 -13.65
CA GLY A 127 4.82 20.23 -14.84
C GLY A 127 3.86 19.20 -15.43
N SER A 128 2.66 18.99 -14.84
CA SER A 128 1.66 18.08 -15.37
C SER A 128 0.51 18.84 -16.04
N GLY A 129 0.00 18.30 -17.13
CA GLY A 129 -1.14 18.87 -17.87
C GLY A 129 -0.92 20.33 -18.26
N ALA A 130 -1.77 21.23 -17.75
CA ALA A 130 -1.70 22.66 -17.98
C ALA A 130 -0.92 23.44 -16.90
N SER A 131 -0.37 22.77 -15.90
CA SER A 131 0.52 23.37 -14.89
C SER A 131 1.93 23.52 -15.46
N PRO A 132 2.53 24.73 -15.46
CA PRO A 132 3.88 24.93 -15.98
C PRO A 132 4.96 24.26 -15.12
N GLY A 133 6.14 24.04 -15.69
CA GLY A 133 7.32 23.49 -15.01
C GLY A 133 7.63 22.05 -15.40
N THR A 134 8.25 21.32 -14.49
CA THR A 134 8.66 19.92 -14.67
C THR A 134 8.15 19.07 -13.52
N VAL A 135 7.67 17.87 -13.83
CA VAL A 135 7.24 16.89 -12.81
C VAL A 135 8.46 16.41 -12.05
N ASP A 136 8.51 16.74 -10.76
CA ASP A 136 9.51 16.23 -9.79
C ASP A 136 8.77 15.71 -8.56
N PRO A 137 8.35 14.45 -8.58
CA PRO A 137 7.43 13.88 -7.61
C PRO A 137 7.92 14.02 -6.17
N PHE A 138 7.03 14.53 -5.33
CA PHE A 138 7.23 14.64 -3.88
C PHE A 138 8.39 15.53 -3.44
N SER A 139 8.95 16.28 -4.39
CA SER A 139 10.04 17.21 -4.09
C SER A 139 9.64 18.28 -3.06
N PRO A 140 10.62 18.90 -2.38
CA PRO A 140 10.33 20.03 -1.50
C PRO A 140 9.60 21.18 -2.20
N GLN A 141 9.78 21.34 -3.53
CA GLN A 141 9.02 22.33 -4.30
C GLN A 141 7.56 21.94 -4.44
N GLU A 142 7.27 20.69 -4.86
CA GLU A 142 5.90 20.21 -4.98
C GLU A 142 5.15 20.25 -3.64
N GLN A 143 5.83 19.96 -2.54
CA GLN A 143 5.27 20.09 -1.19
C GLN A 143 4.90 21.55 -0.85
N ARG A 144 5.70 22.54 -1.27
CA ARG A 144 5.36 23.97 -1.12
C ARG A 144 4.16 24.34 -1.99
N ASP A 145 4.11 23.85 -3.21
CA ASP A 145 3.00 24.08 -4.12
C ASP A 145 1.67 23.54 -3.55
N ASN A 146 1.72 22.35 -2.98
CA ASN A 146 0.53 21.75 -2.34
C ASN A 146 0.12 22.51 -1.07
N HIS A 147 1.09 22.98 -0.27
CA HIS A 147 0.80 23.87 0.86
C HIS A 147 0.09 25.15 0.38
N ASP A 148 0.58 25.80 -0.69
CA ASP A 148 -0.03 27.00 -1.26
C ASP A 148 -1.44 26.72 -1.78
N THR A 149 -1.67 25.54 -2.31
CA THR A 149 -2.99 25.07 -2.78
C THR A 149 -4.00 24.98 -1.63
N ILE A 150 -3.61 24.40 -0.48
CA ILE A 150 -4.44 24.38 0.74
C ILE A 150 -4.80 25.80 1.18
N GLU A 151 -3.80 26.67 1.29
CA GLU A 151 -3.98 28.03 1.78
C GLU A 151 -4.77 28.92 0.80
N TRP A 152 -4.65 28.67 -0.51
CA TRP A 152 -5.45 29.35 -1.51
C TRP A 152 -6.93 28.96 -1.39
N LEU A 153 -7.22 27.66 -1.32
CA LEU A 153 -8.61 27.18 -1.20
C LEU A 153 -9.26 27.69 0.10
N ALA A 154 -8.50 27.74 1.20
CA ALA A 154 -8.99 28.26 2.47
C ALA A 154 -9.42 29.73 2.40
N ARG A 155 -8.71 30.55 1.59
CA ARG A 155 -9.01 31.99 1.41
C ARG A 155 -10.03 32.25 0.32
N HIS A 156 -10.49 31.23 -0.40
CA HIS A 156 -11.51 31.41 -1.43
C HIS A 156 -12.81 31.95 -0.80
N PRO A 157 -13.48 32.97 -1.37
CA PRO A 157 -14.65 33.64 -0.73
C PRO A 157 -15.78 32.67 -0.36
N GLY A 158 -15.97 31.60 -1.14
CA GLY A 158 -16.97 30.57 -0.87
C GLY A 158 -16.50 29.45 0.08
N CYS A 159 -15.33 29.59 0.74
CA CYS A 159 -14.80 28.57 1.65
C CYS A 159 -14.88 29.02 3.11
N THR A 160 -15.14 28.08 4.04
CA THR A 160 -15.15 28.34 5.49
C THR A 160 -13.74 28.57 6.04
N GLY A 161 -12.71 28.08 5.37
CA GLY A 161 -11.35 28.04 5.86
C GLY A 161 -10.95 26.67 6.43
N ASP A 162 -11.89 25.72 6.60
CA ASP A 162 -11.58 24.36 7.04
C ASP A 162 -11.32 23.48 5.82
N ILE A 163 -10.09 22.99 5.68
CA ILE A 163 -9.64 22.25 4.51
C ILE A 163 -9.25 20.82 4.90
N GLY A 164 -9.71 19.87 4.10
CA GLY A 164 -9.22 18.51 4.08
C GLY A 164 -8.44 18.22 2.80
N GLN A 165 -7.61 17.19 2.83
CA GLN A 165 -7.01 16.65 1.60
C GLN A 165 -7.17 15.14 1.54
N MET A 166 -7.49 14.64 0.37
CA MET A 166 -7.51 13.20 0.08
C MET A 166 -6.88 12.92 -1.28
N GLY A 167 -6.63 11.68 -1.53
CA GLY A 167 -6.16 11.21 -2.82
C GLY A 167 -5.70 9.76 -2.79
N VAL A 168 -5.56 9.18 -3.96
CA VAL A 168 -5.12 7.80 -4.15
C VAL A 168 -3.70 7.79 -4.68
N SER A 169 -2.86 6.85 -4.19
CA SER A 169 -1.50 6.66 -4.73
C SER A 169 -0.64 7.93 -4.61
N TYR A 170 -0.35 8.58 -5.71
CA TYR A 170 0.33 9.87 -5.76
C TYR A 170 -0.35 10.91 -4.87
N GLY A 171 -1.67 11.10 -5.04
CA GLY A 171 -2.48 12.01 -4.24
C GLY A 171 -2.56 11.61 -2.77
N GLY A 172 -2.51 10.32 -2.46
CA GLY A 172 -2.41 9.81 -1.10
C GLY A 172 -1.09 10.22 -0.43
N HIS A 173 0.03 10.08 -1.15
CA HIS A 173 1.33 10.47 -0.61
C HIS A 173 1.47 11.99 -0.48
N THR A 174 0.96 12.77 -1.45
CA THR A 174 0.94 14.24 -1.33
C THR A 174 0.06 14.70 -0.17
N SER A 175 -1.01 13.96 0.18
CA SER A 175 -1.83 14.24 1.37
C SER A 175 -1.05 14.07 2.68
N LEU A 176 -0.23 13.02 2.78
CA LEU A 176 0.66 12.82 3.93
C LEU A 176 1.77 13.88 4.00
N LEU A 177 2.40 14.18 2.85
CA LEU A 177 3.47 15.17 2.80
C LEU A 177 2.99 16.58 3.14
N VAL A 178 1.80 16.99 2.69
CA VAL A 178 1.27 18.30 3.06
C VAL A 178 0.91 18.35 4.54
N ALA A 179 0.41 17.25 5.12
CA ALA A 179 0.08 17.18 6.54
C ALA A 179 1.31 17.36 7.44
N VAL A 180 2.45 16.73 7.12
CA VAL A 180 3.69 16.94 7.88
C VAL A 180 4.31 18.33 7.64
N ASN A 181 3.92 19.05 6.59
CA ASN A 181 4.27 20.47 6.37
C ASN A 181 3.34 21.45 7.11
N ARG A 182 2.20 20.96 7.66
CA ARG A 182 1.32 21.65 8.60
C ARG A 182 0.77 22.99 8.11
N PRO A 183 0.09 23.07 6.93
CA PRO A 183 -0.61 24.30 6.57
C PRO A 183 -1.66 24.63 7.63
N PRO A 184 -1.81 25.89 8.04
CA PRO A 184 -2.68 26.30 9.15
C PRO A 184 -4.16 25.90 8.99
N HIS A 185 -4.63 25.85 7.75
CA HIS A 185 -6.03 25.56 7.45
C HIS A 185 -6.33 24.07 7.20
N LEU A 186 -5.31 23.18 7.18
CA LEU A 186 -5.52 21.74 7.03
C LEU A 186 -6.03 21.14 8.34
N LYS A 187 -7.20 20.50 8.32
CA LYS A 187 -7.87 19.94 9.50
C LYS A 187 -7.85 18.42 9.57
N ALA A 188 -7.89 17.73 8.43
CA ALA A 188 -7.88 16.27 8.36
C ALA A 188 -7.45 15.80 6.97
N ILE A 189 -7.00 14.53 6.88
CA ILE A 189 -6.64 13.91 5.61
C ILE A 189 -7.19 12.49 5.47
N ILE A 190 -7.35 12.04 4.20
CA ILE A 190 -7.67 10.65 3.83
C ILE A 190 -6.66 10.19 2.76
N PRO A 191 -5.45 9.78 3.14
CA PRO A 191 -4.52 9.17 2.21
C PRO A 191 -4.96 7.74 1.89
N THR A 192 -5.06 7.41 0.60
CA THR A 192 -5.43 6.07 0.13
C THR A 192 -4.27 5.47 -0.66
N ASN A 193 -3.89 4.22 -0.36
CA ASN A 193 -2.78 3.51 -1.02
C ASN A 193 -1.51 4.39 -1.11
N ALA A 194 -1.15 5.00 0.01
CA ALA A 194 -0.03 5.93 0.11
C ALA A 194 1.23 5.25 0.68
N LEU A 195 2.29 6.03 0.82
CA LEU A 195 3.58 5.52 1.30
C LEU A 195 4.04 6.34 2.51
N HIS A 196 4.98 5.78 3.27
CA HIS A 196 5.70 6.53 4.30
C HIS A 196 7.02 7.12 3.77
N ASP A 197 7.58 6.51 2.73
CA ASP A 197 8.88 6.85 2.16
C ASP A 197 8.96 6.53 0.68
N TRP A 198 9.44 7.49 -0.14
CA TRP A 198 9.53 7.31 -1.58
C TRP A 198 10.68 6.40 -2.01
N TYR A 199 11.77 6.35 -1.23
CA TYR A 199 12.89 5.45 -1.45
C TYR A 199 12.50 4.00 -1.12
N GLU A 200 12.18 3.75 0.16
CA GLU A 200 12.05 2.40 0.72
C GLU A 200 10.83 1.64 0.20
N ASN A 201 9.68 2.33 0.06
CA ASN A 201 8.47 1.67 -0.44
C ASN A 201 8.45 1.48 -1.96
N THR A 202 9.19 2.29 -2.72
CA THR A 202 8.94 2.40 -4.15
C THR A 202 10.19 2.28 -5.00
N ILE A 203 11.14 3.22 -4.86
CA ILE A 203 12.25 3.35 -5.78
C ILE A 203 13.30 2.27 -5.54
N TYR A 204 13.76 2.12 -4.28
CA TYR A 204 14.82 1.21 -3.87
C TYR A 204 14.33 0.25 -2.78
N ARG A 205 13.50 -0.71 -3.14
CA ARG A 205 12.99 -1.72 -2.20
C ARG A 205 14.12 -2.58 -1.66
N GLY A 206 14.36 -2.47 -0.36
CA GLY A 206 15.50 -3.13 0.25
C GLY A 206 16.86 -2.75 -0.36
N GLY A 207 16.98 -1.55 -0.95
CA GLY A 207 18.17 -1.08 -1.66
C GLY A 207 18.25 -1.50 -3.14
N ILE A 208 17.20 -2.14 -3.69
CA ILE A 208 17.16 -2.65 -5.07
C ILE A 208 16.23 -1.74 -5.90
N TYR A 209 16.74 -1.18 -6.99
CA TYR A 209 15.95 -0.29 -7.85
C TYR A 209 14.83 -1.07 -8.56
N SER A 210 13.58 -0.71 -8.30
CA SER A 210 12.41 -1.41 -8.82
C SER A 210 12.23 -1.20 -10.34
N PRO A 211 12.15 -2.26 -11.16
CA PRO A 211 11.91 -2.14 -12.59
C PRO A 211 10.52 -1.55 -12.88
N ARG A 212 9.51 -1.88 -12.10
CA ARG A 212 8.15 -1.34 -12.23
C ARG A 212 8.12 0.18 -12.11
N ILE A 213 8.90 0.75 -11.19
CA ILE A 213 8.93 2.20 -11.02
C ILE A 213 9.73 2.90 -12.10
N ARG A 214 10.75 2.25 -12.69
CA ARG A 214 11.46 2.80 -13.86
C ARG A 214 10.51 2.96 -15.05
N ASP A 215 9.58 2.03 -15.25
CA ASP A 215 8.57 2.14 -16.32
C ASP A 215 7.59 3.29 -16.06
N TRP A 216 7.14 3.44 -14.82
CA TRP A 216 6.35 4.60 -14.41
C TRP A 216 7.09 5.92 -14.61
N GLN A 217 8.38 5.99 -14.25
CA GLN A 217 9.20 7.19 -14.48
C GLN A 217 9.29 7.55 -15.96
N ARG A 218 9.50 6.55 -16.84
CA ARG A 218 9.56 6.79 -18.30
C ARG A 218 8.28 7.43 -18.84
N SER A 219 7.14 7.05 -18.32
CA SER A 219 5.84 7.56 -18.79
C SER A 219 5.40 8.85 -18.11
N THR A 220 5.70 9.04 -16.82
CA THR A 220 5.12 10.12 -16.00
C THR A 220 6.13 11.21 -15.63
N ALA A 221 7.36 10.84 -15.31
CA ALA A 221 8.38 11.75 -14.80
C ALA A 221 9.78 11.43 -15.37
N PRO A 222 9.97 11.45 -16.71
CA PRO A 222 11.21 10.97 -17.35
C PRO A 222 12.46 11.72 -16.90
N ALA A 223 12.34 12.98 -16.52
CA ALA A 223 13.45 13.76 -15.97
C ALA A 223 14.04 13.18 -14.68
N THR A 224 13.27 12.35 -13.94
CA THR A 224 13.72 11.75 -12.68
C THR A 224 14.59 10.51 -12.87
N LEU A 225 14.62 9.88 -14.04
CA LEU A 225 15.38 8.64 -14.29
C LEU A 225 16.86 8.81 -13.94
N GLN A 226 17.51 9.85 -14.47
CA GLN A 226 18.91 10.12 -14.20
C GLN A 226 19.13 10.61 -12.76
N THR A 227 18.27 11.50 -12.28
CA THR A 227 18.38 12.06 -10.93
C THR A 227 18.27 10.96 -9.87
N TYR A 228 17.29 10.07 -9.97
CA TYR A 228 17.09 9.01 -8.98
C TYR A 228 18.20 7.96 -9.03
N ALA A 229 18.70 7.64 -10.23
CA ALA A 229 19.86 6.74 -10.38
C ALA A 229 21.14 7.32 -9.78
N ALA A 230 21.27 8.65 -9.71
CA ALA A 230 22.40 9.32 -9.07
C ALA A 230 22.32 9.31 -7.51
N HIS A 231 21.16 8.93 -6.93
CA HIS A 231 20.93 8.82 -5.50
C HIS A 231 20.59 7.36 -5.10
N PRO A 232 21.52 6.39 -5.27
CA PRO A 232 21.24 4.99 -4.97
C PRO A 232 21.16 4.68 -3.48
N LEU A 233 21.65 5.59 -2.62
CA LEU A 233 21.62 5.47 -1.17
C LEU A 233 20.61 6.46 -0.58
N TYR A 234 20.14 6.17 0.65
CA TYR A 234 19.20 7.01 1.37
C TYR A 234 19.90 8.25 1.92
N ASP A 235 19.87 9.34 1.16
CA ASP A 235 20.47 10.64 1.48
C ASP A 235 19.42 11.73 1.73
N ASP A 236 19.84 13.00 1.80
CA ASP A 236 18.95 14.14 2.02
C ASP A 236 17.96 14.38 0.88
N PHE A 237 18.29 13.92 -0.34
CA PHE A 237 17.37 13.97 -1.47
C PHE A 237 16.09 13.15 -1.17
N TRP A 238 16.23 11.94 -0.63
CA TRP A 238 15.12 11.08 -0.26
C TRP A 238 14.43 11.51 1.03
N ARG A 239 15.23 11.95 2.04
CA ARG A 239 14.66 12.49 3.29
C ARG A 239 13.71 13.65 3.04
N GLY A 240 14.03 14.52 2.05
CA GLY A 240 13.15 15.61 1.63
C GLY A 240 11.81 15.15 1.04
N ARG A 241 11.70 13.90 0.57
CA ARG A 241 10.52 13.29 -0.06
C ARG A 241 9.79 12.29 0.86
N SER A 242 10.19 12.21 2.11
CA SER A 242 9.74 11.22 3.06
C SER A 242 8.83 11.80 4.14
N VAL A 243 7.79 11.06 4.50
CA VAL A 243 6.98 11.29 5.70
C VAL A 243 7.69 10.73 6.93
N MET A 244 8.39 9.60 6.78
CA MET A 244 9.06 8.86 7.85
C MET A 244 9.98 9.74 8.70
N THR A 245 10.71 10.66 8.07
CA THR A 245 11.63 11.57 8.77
C THR A 245 10.93 12.68 9.55
N ARG A 246 9.60 12.79 9.44
CA ARG A 246 8.78 13.88 10.01
C ARG A 246 7.46 13.37 10.60
N TRP A 247 7.36 12.12 11.03
CA TRP A 247 6.14 11.57 11.63
C TRP A 247 5.66 12.37 12.85
N ASP A 248 6.57 12.91 13.64
CA ASP A 248 6.26 13.80 14.78
C ASP A 248 5.41 15.03 14.38
N ARG A 249 5.44 15.39 13.09
CA ARG A 249 4.67 16.52 12.55
C ARG A 249 3.31 16.12 12.00
N LEU A 250 3.00 14.83 11.87
CA LEU A 250 1.67 14.35 11.52
C LEU A 250 0.75 14.44 12.73
N THR A 251 0.05 15.57 12.85
CA THR A 251 -0.79 15.91 14.02
C THR A 251 -2.27 16.10 13.69
N VAL A 252 -2.62 16.07 12.42
CA VAL A 252 -4.04 16.12 11.99
C VAL A 252 -4.65 14.73 11.99
N PRO A 253 -5.97 14.61 12.27
CA PRO A 253 -6.69 13.36 12.09
C PRO A 253 -6.48 12.79 10.70
N THR A 254 -6.10 11.53 10.63
CA THR A 254 -5.71 10.83 9.41
C THR A 254 -6.46 9.51 9.30
N LEU A 255 -7.25 9.36 8.24
CA LEU A 255 -7.90 8.10 7.88
C LEU A 255 -7.10 7.45 6.76
N GLU A 256 -6.20 6.55 7.12
CA GLU A 256 -5.41 5.79 6.14
C GLU A 256 -6.19 4.58 5.62
N ILE A 257 -6.28 4.48 4.29
CA ILE A 257 -7.01 3.41 3.62
C ILE A 257 -6.07 2.69 2.66
N ASN A 258 -5.90 1.38 2.82
CA ASN A 258 -5.07 0.58 1.92
C ASN A 258 -5.65 -0.81 1.64
N GLY A 259 -5.02 -1.53 0.72
CA GLY A 259 -5.29 -2.94 0.48
C GLY A 259 -4.14 -3.84 0.93
N TRP A 260 -4.48 -5.04 1.45
CA TRP A 260 -3.46 -6.04 1.80
C TRP A 260 -2.73 -6.60 0.57
N TYR A 261 -3.24 -6.40 -0.64
CA TYR A 261 -2.55 -6.70 -1.89
C TYR A 261 -1.88 -5.47 -2.51
N ASP A 262 -2.08 -4.27 -1.91
CA ASP A 262 -1.47 -3.04 -2.41
C ASP A 262 0.06 -3.07 -2.26
N ARG A 263 0.72 -2.48 -3.25
CA ARG A 263 2.19 -2.39 -3.32
C ARG A 263 2.80 -1.42 -2.30
N TYR A 264 1.99 -0.68 -1.54
CA TYR A 264 2.44 0.30 -0.54
C TYR A 264 1.93 -0.01 0.88
N ARG A 265 1.31 -1.20 1.09
CA ARG A 265 0.71 -1.59 2.38
C ARG A 265 1.66 -1.45 3.58
N ASP A 266 2.95 -1.69 3.38
CA ASP A 266 3.96 -1.55 4.42
C ASP A 266 4.06 -0.10 4.94
N GLY A 267 4.04 0.87 4.03
CA GLY A 267 4.10 2.29 4.37
C GLY A 267 2.94 2.76 5.21
N MET A 268 1.72 2.35 4.85
CA MET A 268 0.51 2.72 5.57
C MET A 268 0.50 2.15 7.00
N VAL A 269 0.90 0.89 7.15
CA VAL A 269 1.04 0.28 8.48
C VAL A 269 2.11 0.99 9.31
N LYS A 270 3.24 1.36 8.72
CA LYS A 270 4.31 2.12 9.41
C LYS A 270 3.84 3.51 9.87
N ASN A 271 3.05 4.22 9.05
CA ASN A 271 2.47 5.51 9.45
C ASN A 271 1.55 5.36 10.66
N PHE A 272 0.67 4.35 10.64
CA PHE A 272 -0.19 4.03 11.79
C PHE A 272 0.64 3.73 13.05
N LEU A 273 1.65 2.86 12.93
CA LEU A 273 2.49 2.47 14.08
C LEU A 273 3.28 3.65 14.65
N ALA A 274 3.67 4.60 13.80
CA ALA A 274 4.38 5.80 14.25
C ALA A 274 3.47 6.83 14.95
N ARG A 275 2.17 6.89 14.56
CA ARG A 275 1.22 7.91 15.07
C ARG A 275 -0.17 7.34 15.36
N PRO A 276 -0.30 6.29 16.20
CA PRO A 276 -1.58 5.61 16.44
C PRO A 276 -2.64 6.51 17.09
N GLU A 277 -2.24 7.61 17.71
CA GLU A 277 -3.14 8.60 18.32
C GLU A 277 -3.82 9.51 17.29
N HIS A 278 -3.22 9.67 16.11
CA HIS A 278 -3.73 10.53 15.04
C HIS A 278 -4.26 9.75 13.84
N VAL A 279 -3.84 8.49 13.67
CA VAL A 279 -4.15 7.66 12.50
C VAL A 279 -5.21 6.62 12.82
N TRP A 280 -6.17 6.44 11.93
CA TRP A 280 -7.07 5.30 11.82
C TRP A 280 -6.70 4.54 10.57
N LEU A 281 -6.51 3.23 10.68
CA LEU A 281 -6.10 2.36 9.58
C LEU A 281 -7.27 1.50 9.12
N VAL A 282 -7.59 1.55 7.83
CA VAL A 282 -8.56 0.66 7.18
C VAL A 282 -7.84 -0.13 6.09
N SER A 283 -7.79 -1.46 6.25
CA SER A 283 -7.09 -2.34 5.30
C SER A 283 -8.00 -3.42 4.78
N GLY A 284 -8.35 -3.34 3.50
CA GLY A 284 -9.24 -4.29 2.83
C GLY A 284 -8.52 -5.34 1.98
N PRO A 285 -9.27 -6.25 1.33
CA PRO A 285 -8.71 -7.25 0.42
C PRO A 285 -8.46 -6.65 -0.97
N TRP A 286 -7.90 -5.45 -1.02
CA TRP A 286 -7.77 -4.64 -2.23
C TRP A 286 -6.36 -4.64 -2.78
N ASP A 287 -6.27 -4.53 -4.10
CA ASP A 287 -5.05 -4.17 -4.83
C ASP A 287 -4.95 -2.64 -4.95
N HIS A 288 -3.96 -2.16 -5.70
CA HIS A 288 -3.75 -0.74 -5.92
C HIS A 288 -4.90 -0.10 -6.71
N GLY A 289 -5.57 0.89 -6.15
CA GLY A 289 -6.69 1.60 -6.78
C GLY A 289 -7.74 2.10 -5.79
N ASP A 290 -8.88 2.53 -6.29
CA ASP A 290 -9.98 3.02 -5.46
C ASP A 290 -10.68 1.86 -4.73
N PRO A 291 -10.67 1.82 -3.39
CA PRO A 291 -11.33 0.79 -2.61
C PRO A 291 -12.83 0.67 -2.87
N ALA A 292 -13.51 1.76 -3.22
CA ALA A 292 -14.94 1.75 -3.47
C ALA A 292 -15.36 0.90 -4.68
N THR A 293 -14.43 0.62 -5.58
CA THR A 293 -14.69 -0.15 -6.81
C THR A 293 -14.29 -1.63 -6.70
N GLN A 294 -13.73 -2.05 -5.56
CA GLN A 294 -13.18 -3.39 -5.36
C GLN A 294 -14.08 -4.26 -4.47
N TYR A 295 -13.78 -5.56 -4.41
CA TYR A 295 -14.48 -6.50 -3.54
C TYR A 295 -14.42 -6.08 -2.07
N ALA A 296 -15.54 -6.20 -1.35
CA ALA A 296 -15.71 -5.72 0.02
C ALA A 296 -15.33 -4.22 0.18
N GLY A 297 -15.55 -3.44 -0.87
CA GLY A 297 -15.21 -2.03 -0.91
C GLY A 297 -15.96 -1.19 0.11
N ILE A 298 -15.36 -0.07 0.50
CA ILE A 298 -15.99 0.95 1.35
C ILE A 298 -16.48 2.08 0.46
N GLY A 299 -17.74 2.48 0.66
CA GLY A 299 -18.34 3.55 -0.14
C GLY A 299 -17.90 4.95 0.31
N PRO A 300 -18.21 5.99 -0.51
CA PRO A 300 -17.84 7.37 -0.21
C PRO A 300 -18.53 7.93 1.04
N GLY A 301 -19.52 7.22 1.61
CA GLY A 301 -20.16 7.57 2.87
C GLY A 301 -19.20 7.57 4.06
N ALA A 302 -18.25 6.64 4.11
CA ALA A 302 -17.20 6.63 5.13
C ALA A 302 -16.34 7.91 5.07
N TYR A 303 -16.01 8.36 3.85
CA TYR A 303 -15.26 9.60 3.65
C TYR A 303 -16.11 10.82 4.02
N LEU A 304 -17.41 10.78 3.73
CA LEU A 304 -18.35 11.83 4.12
C LEU A 304 -18.46 11.95 5.63
N ALA A 305 -18.58 10.83 6.37
CA ALA A 305 -18.58 10.83 7.84
C ALA A 305 -17.32 11.51 8.40
N TRP A 306 -16.15 11.19 7.81
CA TRP A 306 -14.89 11.81 8.17
C TRP A 306 -14.89 13.32 7.94
N TRP A 307 -15.35 13.78 6.77
CA TRP A 307 -15.42 15.21 6.45
C TRP A 307 -16.46 15.95 7.27
N ASP A 308 -17.64 15.36 7.51
CA ASP A 308 -18.67 15.97 8.36
C ASP A 308 -18.14 16.16 9.78
N ARG A 309 -17.37 15.19 10.30
CA ARG A 309 -16.74 15.27 11.63
C ARG A 309 -15.69 16.36 11.74
N TRP A 310 -14.77 16.42 10.80
CA TRP A 310 -13.57 17.24 10.95
C TRP A 310 -13.60 18.59 10.21
N LEU A 311 -14.40 18.71 9.16
CA LEU A 311 -14.56 19.95 8.39
C LEU A 311 -15.94 20.56 8.55
N GLY A 312 -17.00 19.73 8.61
CA GLY A 312 -18.38 20.18 8.76
C GLY A 312 -18.76 20.60 10.17
N GLY A 313 -17.92 20.29 11.17
CA GLY A 313 -18.15 20.61 12.58
C GLY A 313 -19.25 19.76 13.23
N ASP A 314 -19.73 18.71 12.56
CA ASP A 314 -20.73 17.79 13.14
C ASP A 314 -20.06 16.81 14.11
N ARG A 315 -20.14 17.12 15.40
CA ARG A 315 -19.59 16.28 16.47
C ARG A 315 -20.32 14.94 16.63
N HIS A 316 -21.46 14.74 15.98
CA HIS A 316 -22.22 13.50 16.00
C HIS A 316 -21.93 12.61 14.79
N ALA A 317 -21.28 13.13 13.75
CA ALA A 317 -20.84 12.29 12.66
C ALA A 317 -19.92 11.16 13.20
N PRO A 318 -20.17 9.89 12.81
CA PRO A 318 -19.47 8.76 13.39
C PRO A 318 -17.97 8.79 13.03
N LEU A 319 -17.15 8.21 13.89
CA LEU A 319 -15.78 7.82 13.63
C LEU A 319 -15.71 6.29 13.57
N PRO A 320 -14.67 5.69 12.95
CA PRO A 320 -14.47 4.25 13.04
C PRO A 320 -14.46 3.81 14.52
N ALA A 321 -15.19 2.75 14.84
CA ALA A 321 -15.35 2.25 16.23
C ALA A 321 -14.00 1.77 16.82
N ALA A 322 -13.05 1.41 15.97
CA ALA A 322 -11.72 0.98 16.36
C ALA A 322 -10.62 1.73 15.57
N ARG A 323 -9.41 1.71 16.07
CA ARG A 323 -8.24 2.34 15.40
C ARG A 323 -7.81 1.61 14.14
N VAL A 324 -8.05 0.29 14.08
CA VAL A 324 -7.72 -0.56 12.93
C VAL A 324 -8.95 -1.34 12.53
N THR A 325 -9.38 -1.18 11.29
CA THR A 325 -10.41 -1.99 10.64
C THR A 325 -9.73 -2.78 9.53
N SER A 326 -9.65 -4.10 9.67
CA SER A 326 -8.84 -4.96 8.81
C SER A 326 -9.65 -6.12 8.28
N TYR A 327 -9.59 -6.35 6.97
CA TYR A 327 -10.14 -7.54 6.34
C TYR A 327 -9.15 -8.69 6.47
N GLU A 328 -9.55 -9.77 7.12
CA GLU A 328 -8.78 -11.01 7.15
C GLU A 328 -8.98 -11.73 5.82
N ILE A 329 -7.94 -11.79 5.01
CA ILE A 329 -7.97 -12.43 3.70
C ILE A 329 -8.09 -13.93 3.92
N PRO A 330 -9.11 -14.60 3.34
CA PRO A 330 -9.19 -16.04 3.40
C PRO A 330 -8.18 -16.67 2.44
N GLY A 331 -7.40 -17.61 2.94
CA GLY A 331 -6.78 -18.61 2.09
C GLY A 331 -7.86 -19.43 1.39
N PRO A 332 -7.52 -20.15 0.31
CA PRO A 332 -8.48 -20.98 -0.39
C PRO A 332 -9.24 -21.92 0.56
N GLY A 333 -10.59 -21.85 0.57
CA GLY A 333 -11.45 -22.66 1.42
C GLY A 333 -11.77 -22.14 2.81
N ALA A 334 -11.23 -20.99 3.24
CA ALA A 334 -11.53 -20.37 4.53
C ALA A 334 -12.56 -19.25 4.41
N GLY A 335 -13.50 -19.17 5.35
CA GLY A 335 -14.44 -18.05 5.48
C GLY A 335 -13.91 -17.03 6.47
N THR A 336 -13.82 -15.77 6.07
CA THR A 336 -13.36 -14.66 6.92
C THR A 336 -14.05 -13.35 6.56
N GLY A 337 -13.58 -12.21 7.09
CA GLY A 337 -14.21 -10.93 6.84
C GLY A 337 -13.54 -9.79 7.58
N TRP A 338 -14.35 -8.79 7.93
CA TRP A 338 -13.87 -7.62 8.64
C TRP A 338 -13.68 -7.87 10.13
N HIS A 339 -12.56 -7.37 10.66
CA HIS A 339 -12.23 -7.35 12.07
C HIS A 339 -11.85 -5.94 12.49
N GLN A 340 -12.06 -5.64 13.76
CA GLN A 340 -11.73 -4.35 14.35
C GLN A 340 -10.79 -4.55 15.55
N PHE A 341 -9.74 -3.73 15.62
CA PHE A 341 -8.71 -3.80 16.65
C PHE A 341 -8.33 -2.40 17.15
N ASP A 342 -7.97 -2.28 18.43
CA ASP A 342 -7.48 -1.02 18.98
C ASP A 342 -6.02 -0.73 18.59
N GLN A 343 -5.28 -1.75 18.17
CA GLN A 343 -3.86 -1.67 17.81
C GLN A 343 -3.51 -2.66 16.71
N TRP A 344 -2.36 -2.44 16.06
CA TRP A 344 -1.77 -3.37 15.10
C TRP A 344 -0.30 -3.64 15.45
N PRO A 345 0.22 -4.89 15.43
CA PRO A 345 -0.58 -6.12 15.35
C PRO A 345 -1.62 -6.24 16.47
N PRO A 346 -2.67 -7.10 16.31
CA PRO A 346 -3.67 -7.34 17.36
C PRO A 346 -3.03 -7.78 18.67
N ARG A 347 -3.67 -7.50 19.82
CA ARG A 347 -3.11 -7.82 21.17
C ARG A 347 -2.85 -9.31 21.40
N ASP A 348 -3.63 -10.16 20.76
CA ASP A 348 -3.52 -11.63 20.82
C ASP A 348 -2.51 -12.19 19.81
N ALA A 349 -1.89 -11.32 19.01
CA ALA A 349 -0.82 -11.74 18.12
C ALA A 349 0.46 -12.07 18.91
N HIS A 350 1.16 -13.09 18.46
CA HIS A 350 2.41 -13.55 19.06
C HIS A 350 3.42 -13.94 17.99
N SER A 351 4.67 -14.07 18.37
CA SER A 351 5.75 -14.44 17.47
C SER A 351 5.86 -15.95 17.31
N LEU A 352 5.89 -16.42 16.06
CA LEU A 352 6.23 -17.79 15.70
C LEU A 352 7.55 -17.79 14.93
N THR A 353 8.56 -18.49 15.45
CA THR A 353 9.86 -18.62 14.77
C THR A 353 10.04 -20.03 14.22
N LEU A 354 10.38 -20.11 12.93
CA LEU A 354 10.63 -21.36 12.20
C LEU A 354 12.07 -21.37 11.68
N SER A 355 12.76 -22.50 11.87
CA SER A 355 14.10 -22.74 11.29
C SER A 355 13.97 -23.28 9.87
N LEU A 356 14.78 -22.76 8.96
CA LEU A 356 14.98 -23.33 7.63
C LEU A 356 15.84 -24.58 7.74
N ARG A 357 15.41 -25.71 7.18
CA ARG A 357 16.13 -26.98 7.26
C ARG A 357 16.64 -27.44 5.91
N ARG A 358 17.66 -28.27 5.92
CA ARG A 358 18.31 -28.77 4.69
C ARG A 358 17.39 -29.63 3.81
N ASP A 359 16.40 -30.28 4.40
CA ASP A 359 15.39 -31.07 3.69
C ASP A 359 14.28 -30.24 3.04
N GLY A 360 14.38 -28.90 3.07
CA GLY A 360 13.34 -28.00 2.58
C GLY A 360 12.17 -27.78 3.54
N SER A 361 12.26 -28.27 4.78
CA SER A 361 11.20 -28.06 5.77
C SER A 361 11.39 -26.78 6.58
N LEU A 362 10.24 -26.18 6.99
CA LEU A 362 10.14 -25.12 8.00
C LEU A 362 9.58 -25.72 9.29
N ALA A 363 10.28 -25.58 10.42
CA ALA A 363 9.79 -26.08 11.69
C ALA A 363 10.35 -25.31 12.89
N ALA A 364 9.60 -25.31 14.02
CA ALA A 364 10.02 -24.60 15.24
C ALA A 364 11.31 -25.18 15.85
N ALA A 365 11.47 -26.51 15.85
CA ALA A 365 12.71 -27.13 16.31
C ALA A 365 13.77 -27.05 15.20
N PRO A 366 15.00 -26.61 15.49
CA PRO A 366 16.08 -26.65 14.52
C PRO A 366 16.50 -28.11 14.23
N ALA A 367 17.08 -28.34 13.05
CA ALA A 367 17.75 -29.59 12.68
C ALA A 367 19.27 -29.41 12.74
N ALA A 368 20.03 -30.44 12.35
CA ALA A 368 21.47 -30.33 12.19
C ALA A 368 21.83 -29.16 11.25
N SER A 369 22.91 -28.44 11.58
CA SER A 369 23.44 -27.36 10.74
C SER A 369 23.85 -27.87 9.37
N GLY A 370 23.64 -27.07 8.33
CA GLY A 370 23.97 -27.39 6.97
C GLY A 370 23.86 -26.17 6.08
N GLU A 371 23.93 -26.40 4.78
CA GLU A 371 23.84 -25.36 3.76
C GLU A 371 22.91 -25.81 2.63
N ALA A 372 22.23 -24.83 2.04
CA ALA A 372 21.50 -24.96 0.78
C ALA A 372 21.94 -23.80 -0.13
N ALA A 373 21.84 -23.97 -1.44
CA ALA A 373 22.34 -22.93 -2.34
C ALA A 373 21.50 -22.84 -3.61
N PHE A 374 21.51 -21.64 -4.23
CA PHE A 374 20.87 -21.37 -5.52
C PHE A 374 21.75 -20.45 -6.37
N GLU A 375 21.55 -20.49 -7.68
CA GLU A 375 22.20 -19.61 -8.63
C GLU A 375 21.42 -18.30 -8.78
N VAL A 376 22.14 -17.18 -8.92
CA VAL A 376 21.52 -15.86 -9.14
C VAL A 376 20.76 -15.87 -10.46
N ASN A 377 19.47 -15.50 -10.43
CA ASN A 377 18.70 -15.22 -11.64
C ASN A 377 19.02 -13.81 -12.13
N THR A 378 19.61 -13.68 -13.32
CA THR A 378 19.95 -12.40 -13.94
C THR A 378 18.93 -11.96 -14.99
N GLY A 379 17.86 -12.75 -15.20
CA GLY A 379 16.80 -12.47 -16.16
C GLY A 379 15.53 -11.92 -15.52
N THR A 380 14.54 -11.61 -16.36
CA THR A 380 13.22 -11.15 -15.93
C THR A 380 12.18 -12.28 -15.83
N ALA A 381 12.56 -13.52 -16.17
CA ALA A 381 11.72 -14.70 -15.99
C ALA A 381 11.65 -15.10 -14.51
N ALA A 382 10.57 -15.74 -14.11
CA ALA A 382 10.47 -16.31 -12.77
C ALA A 382 11.62 -17.31 -12.52
N PRO A 383 12.21 -17.31 -11.28
CA PRO A 383 13.33 -18.19 -10.97
C PRO A 383 12.94 -19.67 -11.13
N ASN A 384 13.81 -20.44 -11.78
CA ASN A 384 13.64 -21.89 -11.90
C ASN A 384 14.11 -22.61 -10.62
N ALA A 385 14.00 -23.94 -10.59
CA ALA A 385 14.35 -24.75 -9.42
C ALA A 385 15.82 -24.58 -8.95
N GLY A 386 16.76 -24.28 -9.85
CA GLY A 386 18.16 -24.02 -9.50
C GLY A 386 18.44 -22.59 -9.04
N GLN A 387 17.49 -21.68 -9.21
CA GLN A 387 17.60 -20.25 -8.92
C GLN A 387 16.80 -19.83 -7.68
N GLN A 388 16.27 -20.78 -6.93
CA GLN A 388 15.50 -20.55 -5.71
C GLN A 388 15.63 -21.70 -4.71
N LEU A 389 15.37 -21.41 -3.45
CA LEU A 389 15.14 -22.40 -2.41
C LEU A 389 13.67 -22.32 -1.98
N LEU A 390 13.06 -23.47 -1.77
CA LEU A 390 11.70 -23.59 -1.27
C LEU A 390 11.73 -24.32 0.07
N PHE A 391 11.04 -23.73 1.04
CA PHE A 391 10.87 -24.29 2.38
C PHE A 391 9.39 -24.29 2.72
N SER A 392 8.86 -25.41 3.19
CA SER A 392 7.45 -25.54 3.56
C SER A 392 7.29 -26.15 4.96
N THR A 393 6.26 -25.72 5.68
CA THR A 393 5.87 -26.38 6.93
C THR A 393 5.33 -27.77 6.65
N ALA A 394 5.21 -28.62 7.68
CA ALA A 394 4.28 -29.71 7.61
C ALA A 394 2.85 -29.17 7.36
N GLU A 395 1.96 -30.03 6.92
CA GLU A 395 0.55 -29.73 6.78
C GLU A 395 -0.02 -29.18 8.09
N LEU A 396 -0.70 -28.03 8.01
CA LEU A 396 -1.26 -27.35 9.17
C LEU A 396 -2.44 -28.15 9.72
N ARG A 397 -2.39 -28.48 11.02
CA ARG A 397 -3.47 -29.20 11.70
C ARG A 397 -4.67 -28.33 12.04
N ARG A 398 -4.49 -27.01 12.04
CA ARG A 398 -5.49 -25.97 12.29
C ARG A 398 -5.15 -24.75 11.46
N ASP A 399 -6.10 -23.87 11.28
CA ASP A 399 -5.87 -22.58 10.63
C ASP A 399 -4.77 -21.79 11.35
N VAL A 400 -4.01 -21.03 10.59
CA VAL A 400 -3.00 -20.08 11.09
C VAL A 400 -3.29 -18.71 10.47
N VAL A 401 -3.43 -17.69 11.31
CA VAL A 401 -3.66 -16.32 10.84
C VAL A 401 -2.37 -15.53 10.97
N LEU A 402 -1.83 -15.07 9.84
CA LEU A 402 -0.78 -14.05 9.79
C LEU A 402 -1.42 -12.69 10.05
N ALA A 403 -0.96 -11.96 11.05
CA ALA A 403 -1.54 -10.67 11.45
C ALA A 403 -0.44 -9.67 11.83
N GLY A 404 0.33 -9.25 10.84
CA GLY A 404 1.48 -8.36 11.00
C GLY A 404 2.56 -8.63 9.96
N ASP A 405 3.75 -8.13 10.23
CA ASP A 405 4.94 -8.36 9.43
C ASP A 405 5.62 -9.70 9.76
N ALA A 406 6.57 -10.06 8.91
CA ALA A 406 7.49 -11.15 9.16
C ALA A 406 8.94 -10.71 8.94
N THR A 407 9.89 -11.50 9.44
CA THR A 407 11.31 -11.26 9.23
C THR A 407 12.00 -12.57 8.86
N LEU A 408 12.70 -12.59 7.73
CA LEU A 408 13.65 -13.64 7.42
C LEU A 408 15.04 -13.18 7.87
N THR A 409 15.57 -13.81 8.93
CA THR A 409 17.00 -13.69 9.25
C THR A 409 17.72 -14.76 8.46
N VAL A 410 18.49 -14.35 7.46
CA VAL A 410 19.22 -15.27 6.57
C VAL A 410 20.73 -15.13 6.76
N ARG A 411 21.38 -16.25 7.00
CA ARG A 411 22.84 -16.38 6.98
C ARG A 411 23.24 -16.78 5.58
N ALA A 412 23.89 -15.89 4.84
CA ALA A 412 24.21 -16.14 3.44
C ALA A 412 25.64 -15.76 3.09
N ALA A 413 26.26 -16.58 2.26
CA ALA A 413 27.51 -16.26 1.56
C ALA A 413 27.23 -16.09 0.07
N PHE A 414 27.83 -15.07 -0.52
CA PHE A 414 27.70 -14.72 -1.93
C PHE A 414 29.02 -15.01 -2.64
N SER A 415 28.98 -15.61 -3.82
CA SER A 415 30.20 -15.81 -4.63
C SER A 415 30.65 -14.54 -5.34
N ALA A 416 29.81 -13.52 -5.40
CA ALA A 416 30.07 -12.21 -6.00
C ALA A 416 30.21 -11.11 -4.94
N SER A 417 30.61 -9.90 -5.36
CA SER A 417 30.82 -8.73 -4.49
C SER A 417 29.53 -8.05 -4.02
N ASP A 418 28.37 -8.51 -4.43
CA ASP A 418 27.04 -8.15 -3.91
C ASP A 418 26.02 -9.24 -4.25
N GLY A 419 24.81 -9.16 -3.71
CA GLY A 419 23.71 -10.08 -3.96
C GLY A 419 22.39 -9.58 -3.41
N ASN A 420 21.29 -10.12 -3.90
CA ASN A 420 19.95 -9.83 -3.41
C ASN A 420 19.37 -11.06 -2.73
N ILE A 421 18.53 -10.81 -1.72
CA ILE A 421 17.63 -11.81 -1.12
C ILE A 421 16.21 -11.33 -1.29
N ALA A 422 15.41 -12.11 -2.02
CA ALA A 422 13.96 -12.00 -2.08
C ALA A 422 13.32 -13.11 -1.24
N ALA A 423 12.45 -12.76 -0.31
CA ALA A 423 11.71 -13.69 0.55
C ALA A 423 10.22 -13.57 0.25
N VAL A 424 9.61 -14.61 -0.30
CA VAL A 424 8.20 -14.60 -0.68
C VAL A 424 7.44 -15.69 0.09
N LEU A 425 6.41 -15.28 0.82
CA LEU A 425 5.52 -16.20 1.54
C LEU A 425 4.35 -16.61 0.64
N HIS A 426 4.03 -17.90 0.68
CA HIS A 426 2.92 -18.50 -0.05
C HIS A 426 2.05 -19.36 0.88
N ASP A 427 0.79 -19.42 0.55
CA ASP A 427 -0.14 -20.46 0.99
C ASP A 427 -0.08 -21.61 -0.03
N GLU A 428 0.38 -22.78 0.40
CA GLU A 428 0.49 -23.96 -0.45
C GLU A 428 -0.68 -24.91 -0.13
N ALA A 429 -1.59 -25.04 -1.08
CA ALA A 429 -2.73 -25.93 -1.00
C ALA A 429 -2.32 -27.43 -1.09
N PRO A 430 -3.19 -28.38 -0.69
CA PRO A 430 -2.88 -29.82 -0.74
C PRO A 430 -2.53 -30.35 -2.14
N ASP A 431 -3.00 -29.70 -3.19
CA ASP A 431 -2.68 -30.05 -4.58
C ASP A 431 -1.34 -29.47 -5.07
N GLY A 432 -0.62 -28.76 -4.21
CA GLY A 432 0.66 -28.10 -4.52
C GLY A 432 0.53 -26.72 -5.14
N THR A 433 -0.68 -26.20 -5.37
CA THR A 433 -0.92 -24.84 -5.83
C THR A 433 -0.44 -23.84 -4.78
N ARG A 434 0.32 -22.82 -5.19
CA ARG A 434 0.86 -21.79 -4.31
C ARG A 434 0.24 -20.44 -4.59
N THR A 435 -0.45 -19.89 -3.60
CA THR A 435 -0.98 -18.52 -3.61
C THR A 435 -0.01 -17.60 -2.89
N ARG A 436 0.44 -16.53 -3.57
CA ARG A 436 1.31 -15.52 -2.97
C ARG A 436 0.57 -14.78 -1.86
N ILE A 437 1.21 -14.65 -0.69
CA ILE A 437 0.70 -13.88 0.45
C ILE A 437 1.39 -12.51 0.51
N THR A 438 2.68 -12.50 0.72
CA THR A 438 3.48 -11.27 0.90
C THR A 438 4.96 -11.52 0.59
N ALA A 439 5.75 -10.45 0.54
CA ALA A 439 7.19 -10.55 0.26
C ALA A 439 8.01 -9.47 0.98
N GLY A 440 9.30 -9.67 0.99
CA GLY A 440 10.31 -8.69 1.38
C GLY A 440 11.60 -8.89 0.62
N TRP A 441 12.43 -7.87 0.57
CA TRP A 441 13.63 -7.83 -0.26
C TRP A 441 14.76 -7.12 0.48
N LEU A 442 16.00 -7.53 0.21
CA LEU A 442 17.18 -6.85 0.74
C LEU A 442 18.40 -7.11 -0.15
N LYS A 443 19.09 -6.06 -0.53
CA LYS A 443 20.42 -6.11 -1.14
C LYS A 443 21.46 -6.34 -0.06
N ALA A 444 22.39 -7.25 -0.27
CA ALA A 444 23.37 -7.66 0.74
C ALA A 444 24.25 -6.50 1.22
N SER A 445 24.64 -5.60 0.33
CA SER A 445 25.36 -4.37 0.69
C SER A 445 24.54 -3.41 1.56
N HIS A 446 23.20 -3.52 1.61
CA HIS A 446 22.29 -2.73 2.43
C HIS A 446 21.90 -3.39 3.76
N ARG A 447 22.57 -4.48 4.18
CA ARG A 447 22.22 -5.26 5.39
C ARG A 447 22.29 -4.48 6.70
N HIS A 448 23.00 -3.35 6.73
CA HIS A 448 23.11 -2.47 7.91
C HIS A 448 22.35 -1.14 7.75
N GLY A 449 21.54 -1.01 6.70
CA GLY A 449 20.77 0.19 6.37
C GLY A 449 21.06 0.71 4.97
N HIS A 450 20.40 1.80 4.61
CA HIS A 450 20.40 2.30 3.24
C HIS A 450 21.26 3.56 3.04
N THR A 451 21.90 4.08 4.10
CA THR A 451 22.71 5.30 4.04
C THR A 451 24.16 5.06 3.59
N GLU A 452 24.68 3.90 3.94
CA GLU A 452 26.06 3.51 3.59
C GLU A 452 26.09 2.04 3.17
N PRO A 453 26.73 1.70 2.04
CA PRO A 453 26.85 0.31 1.62
C PRO A 453 27.87 -0.42 2.51
N ALA A 454 27.50 -1.60 2.98
CA ALA A 454 28.38 -2.50 3.70
C ALA A 454 29.04 -3.47 2.72
N PRO A 455 30.38 -3.53 2.60
CA PRO A 455 31.05 -4.42 1.64
C PRO A 455 30.62 -5.88 1.79
N VAL A 456 30.34 -6.54 0.68
CA VAL A 456 30.10 -7.97 0.59
C VAL A 456 31.39 -8.64 0.12
N ILE A 457 32.00 -9.45 1.01
CA ILE A 457 33.23 -10.19 0.69
C ILE A 457 32.85 -11.55 0.12
N PRO A 458 33.21 -11.88 -1.13
CA PRO A 458 32.88 -13.16 -1.73
C PRO A 458 33.30 -14.35 -0.85
N GLY A 459 32.39 -15.32 -0.71
CA GLY A 459 32.60 -16.51 0.12
C GLY A 459 32.48 -16.31 1.63
N THR A 460 32.37 -15.05 2.11
CA THR A 460 32.17 -14.76 3.53
C THR A 460 30.68 -14.80 3.86
N CYS A 461 30.34 -15.45 5.00
CA CYS A 461 28.97 -15.51 5.48
C CYS A 461 28.57 -14.19 6.15
N HIS A 462 27.42 -13.65 5.77
CA HIS A 462 26.81 -12.46 6.33
C HIS A 462 25.43 -12.79 6.91
N ASP A 463 25.05 -12.09 7.97
CA ASP A 463 23.69 -12.15 8.52
C ASP A 463 22.88 -10.98 7.90
N LEU A 464 21.75 -11.30 7.26
CA LEU A 464 20.83 -10.35 6.65
C LEU A 464 19.47 -10.47 7.34
N SER A 465 18.83 -9.31 7.59
CA SER A 465 17.47 -9.25 8.14
C SER A 465 16.52 -8.70 7.08
N VAL A 466 15.80 -9.58 6.40
CA VAL A 466 14.84 -9.22 5.35
C VAL A 466 13.49 -8.97 5.98
N HIS A 467 13.03 -7.72 5.97
CA HIS A 467 11.68 -7.36 6.39
C HIS A 467 10.68 -7.81 5.34
N ILE A 468 9.75 -8.67 5.72
CA ILE A 468 8.64 -9.15 4.90
C ILE A 468 7.40 -8.35 5.28
N TRP A 469 6.78 -7.71 4.31
CA TRP A 469 5.72 -6.74 4.49
C TRP A 469 4.49 -7.31 5.20
N PRO A 470 3.76 -6.50 5.97
CA PRO A 470 2.63 -6.96 6.77
C PRO A 470 1.48 -7.49 5.92
N THR A 471 0.67 -8.35 6.55
CA THR A 471 -0.55 -8.91 5.98
C THR A 471 -1.53 -9.31 7.07
N HIS A 472 -2.80 -9.50 6.70
CA HIS A 472 -3.81 -10.15 7.52
C HIS A 472 -4.41 -11.29 6.70
N TYR A 473 -3.86 -12.50 6.86
CA TYR A 473 -4.12 -13.63 5.97
C TYR A 473 -4.31 -14.93 6.76
N ARG A 474 -5.37 -15.68 6.45
CA ARG A 474 -5.65 -16.99 7.04
C ARG A 474 -5.18 -18.10 6.10
N ILE A 475 -4.28 -18.93 6.58
CA ILE A 475 -3.88 -20.18 5.93
C ILE A 475 -4.74 -21.30 6.55
N ALA A 476 -5.50 -22.03 5.72
CA ALA A 476 -6.43 -23.06 6.19
C ALA A 476 -5.72 -24.30 6.72
N ALA A 477 -6.38 -25.04 7.61
CA ALA A 477 -5.98 -26.40 7.95
C ALA A 477 -5.86 -27.28 6.71
N GLY A 478 -4.90 -28.17 6.67
CA GLY A 478 -4.58 -28.98 5.48
C GLY A 478 -3.62 -28.31 4.50
N HIS A 479 -3.45 -27.00 4.54
CA HIS A 479 -2.47 -26.25 3.76
C HIS A 479 -1.10 -26.23 4.43
N ARG A 480 -0.11 -25.64 3.75
CA ARG A 480 1.25 -25.40 4.26
C ARG A 480 1.61 -23.92 4.08
N LEU A 481 2.35 -23.36 5.03
CA LEU A 481 3.07 -22.12 4.79
C LEU A 481 4.34 -22.46 4.03
N ALA A 482 4.55 -21.82 2.88
CA ALA A 482 5.76 -21.97 2.09
C ALA A 482 6.53 -20.65 2.00
N LEU A 483 7.86 -20.73 2.06
CA LEU A 483 8.81 -19.64 1.86
C LEU A 483 9.66 -19.93 0.63
N ARG A 484 9.65 -19.03 -0.34
CA ARG A 484 10.62 -18.98 -1.44
C ARG A 484 11.72 -18.00 -1.09
N VAL A 485 12.98 -18.40 -1.26
CA VAL A 485 14.16 -17.54 -1.18
C VAL A 485 14.86 -17.56 -2.52
N SER A 486 15.08 -16.40 -3.13
CA SER A 486 15.69 -16.22 -4.45
C SER A 486 16.48 -14.90 -4.51
N SER A 487 17.12 -14.59 -5.65
CA SER A 487 17.81 -13.31 -5.87
C SER A 487 16.90 -12.22 -6.46
N ASP A 488 15.71 -12.58 -6.94
CA ASP A 488 14.79 -11.70 -7.63
C ASP A 488 13.31 -12.01 -7.31
N ASP A 489 12.45 -11.05 -7.64
CA ASP A 489 11.01 -11.15 -7.53
C ASP A 489 10.36 -10.20 -8.57
N TYR A 490 10.69 -10.41 -9.84
CA TYR A 490 10.21 -9.57 -10.94
C TYR A 490 8.67 -9.58 -11.03
N PRO A 491 8.01 -8.41 -11.26
CA PRO A 491 8.56 -7.09 -11.53
C PRO A 491 8.74 -6.18 -10.30
N GLU A 492 8.60 -6.70 -9.08
CA GLU A 492 8.73 -5.89 -7.86
C GLU A 492 10.17 -5.45 -7.62
N ILE A 493 11.09 -6.37 -7.76
CA ILE A 493 12.53 -6.15 -7.86
C ILE A 493 13.08 -6.98 -9.02
N ASP A 494 14.27 -6.62 -9.46
CA ASP A 494 15.03 -7.35 -10.44
C ASP A 494 16.41 -7.74 -9.87
N SER A 495 17.15 -8.58 -10.57
CA SER A 495 18.47 -8.97 -10.15
C SER A 495 19.51 -8.04 -10.78
N ASP A 496 19.73 -6.89 -10.15
CA ASP A 496 20.71 -5.87 -10.54
C ASP A 496 22.12 -6.16 -9.96
N VAL A 497 22.42 -7.42 -9.68
CA VAL A 497 23.67 -7.90 -9.09
C VAL A 497 24.39 -8.86 -10.04
N PRO A 498 25.72 -9.06 -9.87
CA PRO A 498 26.46 -9.98 -10.70
C PRO A 498 25.93 -11.42 -10.63
N ALA A 499 26.03 -12.14 -11.74
CA ALA A 499 25.79 -13.58 -11.75
C ALA A 499 26.69 -14.29 -10.71
N GLY A 500 26.16 -15.33 -10.10
CA GLY A 500 26.88 -16.07 -9.08
C GLY A 500 25.99 -17.02 -8.30
N ARG A 501 26.50 -17.48 -7.19
CA ARG A 501 25.86 -18.45 -6.30
C ARG A 501 25.63 -17.83 -4.92
N VAL A 502 24.47 -18.08 -4.36
CA VAL A 502 24.12 -17.73 -2.98
C VAL A 502 24.04 -19.03 -2.16
N THR A 503 24.83 -19.12 -1.11
CA THR A 503 24.81 -20.23 -0.14
C THR A 503 24.13 -19.78 1.14
N VAL A 504 23.08 -20.47 1.55
CA VAL A 504 22.24 -20.15 2.71
C VAL A 504 22.50 -21.16 3.82
N GLY A 505 22.88 -20.69 4.99
CA GLY A 505 23.02 -21.51 6.19
C GLY A 505 21.67 -21.95 6.72
N VAL A 506 21.51 -23.24 7.02
CA VAL A 506 20.25 -23.84 7.52
C VAL A 506 20.48 -24.67 8.77
N GLY A 507 19.44 -24.98 9.51
CA GLY A 507 19.50 -25.79 10.74
C GLY A 507 19.85 -24.97 11.99
N ALA A 508 20.49 -25.57 12.99
CA ALA A 508 20.59 -25.05 14.37
C ALA A 508 21.27 -23.68 14.53
N ARG A 509 22.14 -23.29 13.60
CA ARG A 509 22.79 -21.97 13.57
C ARG A 509 22.57 -21.28 12.22
N GLY A 510 21.54 -21.71 11.52
CA GLY A 510 21.19 -21.23 10.21
C GLY A 510 20.13 -20.14 10.23
N SER A 511 19.48 -20.01 9.09
CA SER A 511 18.44 -19.00 8.83
C SER A 511 17.13 -19.33 9.54
N THR A 512 16.39 -18.29 9.92
CA THR A 512 15.09 -18.40 10.60
C THR A 512 14.07 -17.44 10.01
N LEU A 513 12.82 -17.89 9.95
CA LEU A 513 11.66 -17.09 9.59
C LEU A 513 10.85 -16.81 10.87
N ARG A 514 10.74 -15.54 11.27
CA ARG A 514 9.89 -15.07 12.35
C ARG A 514 8.62 -14.46 11.76
N LEU A 515 7.48 -14.93 12.22
CA LEU A 515 6.14 -14.52 11.79
C LEU A 515 5.39 -13.88 12.95
N THR A 516 4.53 -12.91 12.64
CA THR A 516 3.52 -12.42 13.58
C THR A 516 2.21 -13.15 13.28
N VAL A 517 1.77 -14.00 14.20
CA VAL A 517 0.60 -14.87 14.05
C VAL A 517 -0.39 -14.66 15.18
N ARG A 518 -1.66 -14.97 14.93
CA ARG A 518 -2.70 -15.06 15.98
C ARG A 518 -3.44 -16.38 15.87
N ASN A 519 -4.09 -16.76 16.95
CA ASN A 519 -5.02 -17.88 16.92
C ASN A 519 -6.30 -17.47 16.18
N PRO A 520 -6.91 -18.38 15.40
CA PRO A 520 -8.14 -18.13 14.66
C PRO A 520 -9.31 -17.73 15.53
#